data_96e52742a0dbc02ed0f7f81e35fa6c0c
#
_entry.id   96e52742a0dbc02ed0f7f81e35fa6c0c
#
_cell.length_a   1.000
_cell.length_b   1.000
_cell.length_c   1.000
_cell.angle_alpha   90.00
_cell.angle_beta   90.00
_cell.angle_gamma   90.00
#
_symmetry.space_group_name_H-M   'P 1'
#
loop_
_entity.id
_entity.type
_entity.pdbx_description
1 polymer ?
#
loop_
_entity_poly.entity_id
_entity_poly.type
_entity_poly.pdbx_seq_one_letter_code
_entity_poly.pdbx_strand_id
1 'polypeptide(L)'
;NPTKFVTNAKGQGPFRGDRWSQLVDTDLSQWYLKNKKYESVTIKNTEDGIDISSWWIPADEDSEKRTVIVVHGINGSKKEFNQLIPANIIANSGLNVLMIDVRNHGESSCPDGWHFAGIEEWKDVDAAIEYLIDKKGIPERNIGIHAVSGGGLGTFFLIKNRKDLGAFSLDSGVFDWDSIVQHELEYHGVPGFTWQLA
;
A
#
# COMPACT_ATOMS: atom_id res chain seq x y z
N ASN A 1 -3.45 3.64 -24.66
CA ASN A 1 -3.46 3.85 -23.22
C ASN A 1 -2.69 2.73 -22.56
N PRO A 2 -1.77 3.05 -21.63
CA PRO A 2 -1.09 2.04 -20.84
C PRO A 2 -2.11 1.14 -20.12
N THR A 3 -1.79 -0.13 -19.99
CA THR A 3 -2.66 -1.06 -19.27
C THR A 3 -2.35 -0.98 -17.80
N LYS A 4 -3.30 -0.55 -16.98
CA LYS A 4 -3.17 -0.61 -15.52
C LYS A 4 -3.08 -2.06 -15.07
N PHE A 5 -2.30 -2.31 -14.04
CA PHE A 5 -2.45 -3.53 -13.28
C PHE A 5 -3.88 -3.56 -12.71
N VAL A 6 -4.68 -4.48 -13.25
CA VAL A 6 -6.10 -4.53 -12.94
C VAL A 6 -6.32 -5.42 -11.75
N THR A 7 -7.01 -4.91 -10.78
CA THR A 7 -7.45 -5.69 -9.65
C THR A 7 -8.86 -6.22 -9.91
N ASN A 8 -9.10 -7.46 -9.56
CA ASN A 8 -10.44 -8.05 -9.61
C ASN A 8 -11.31 -7.64 -8.39
N ALA A 9 -10.80 -6.76 -7.56
CA ALA A 9 -11.50 -6.31 -6.37
C ALA A 9 -12.72 -5.48 -6.76
N LYS A 10 -13.88 -6.09 -6.60
CA LYS A 10 -15.17 -5.41 -6.72
C LYS A 10 -15.58 -4.97 -5.32
N GLY A 11 -15.41 -3.72 -5.00
CA GLY A 11 -15.78 -3.21 -3.69
C GLY A 11 -16.17 -1.74 -3.75
N GLN A 12 -17.03 -1.32 -2.83
CA GLN A 12 -17.39 0.06 -2.61
C GLN A 12 -16.80 0.50 -1.26
N GLY A 13 -15.55 0.94 -1.28
CA GLY A 13 -14.88 1.37 -0.07
C GLY A 13 -14.29 0.21 0.76
N PRO A 14 -13.77 0.50 1.96
CA PRO A 14 -12.95 -0.42 2.75
C PRO A 14 -13.72 -1.46 3.59
N PHE A 15 -15.04 -1.57 3.47
CA PHE A 15 -15.88 -2.31 4.41
C PHE A 15 -16.53 -3.58 3.85
N ARG A 16 -15.81 -4.32 3.03
CA ARG A 16 -16.29 -5.54 2.37
C ARG A 16 -15.95 -6.83 3.12
N GLY A 17 -16.19 -6.83 4.41
CA GLY A 17 -15.85 -7.95 5.28
C GLY A 17 -16.54 -9.28 4.96
N ASP A 18 -17.78 -9.24 4.43
CA ASP A 18 -18.50 -10.41 3.96
C ASP A 18 -17.72 -11.24 2.93
N ARG A 19 -16.98 -10.57 2.08
CA ARG A 19 -16.14 -11.23 1.07
C ARG A 19 -14.90 -11.88 1.65
N TRP A 20 -14.34 -11.30 2.71
CA TRP A 20 -13.15 -11.86 3.34
C TRP A 20 -13.41 -13.22 3.95
N SER A 21 -14.53 -13.38 4.65
CA SER A 21 -14.92 -14.66 5.23
C SER A 21 -15.11 -15.75 4.17
N GLN A 22 -15.63 -15.39 2.98
CA GLN A 22 -15.79 -16.32 1.86
C GLN A 22 -14.45 -16.76 1.26
N LEU A 23 -13.44 -15.86 1.24
CA LEU A 23 -12.14 -16.16 0.62
C LEU A 23 -11.28 -17.10 1.47
N VAL A 24 -11.40 -17.05 2.79
CA VAL A 24 -10.56 -17.81 3.73
C VAL A 24 -11.32 -18.91 4.47
N ASP A 25 -12.59 -19.12 4.14
CA ASP A 25 -13.48 -20.08 4.81
C ASP A 25 -13.45 -19.96 6.35
N THR A 26 -13.41 -18.73 6.82
CA THR A 26 -13.32 -18.40 8.24
C THR A 26 -14.17 -17.17 8.54
N ASP A 27 -14.85 -17.14 9.67
CA ASP A 27 -15.58 -15.93 10.11
C ASP A 27 -14.58 -14.85 10.56
N LEU A 28 -14.45 -13.81 9.75
CA LEU A 28 -13.60 -12.66 10.00
C LEU A 28 -14.40 -11.46 10.56
N SER A 29 -15.67 -11.63 10.91
CA SER A 29 -16.55 -10.53 11.33
C SER A 29 -16.01 -9.75 12.54
N GLN A 30 -15.25 -10.39 13.42
CA GLN A 30 -14.58 -9.75 14.55
C GLN A 30 -13.59 -8.64 14.14
N TRP A 31 -13.06 -8.73 12.93
CA TRP A 31 -12.06 -7.78 12.40
C TRP A 31 -12.69 -6.67 11.55
N TYR A 32 -13.99 -6.74 11.27
CA TYR A 32 -14.66 -5.74 10.46
C TYR A 32 -14.64 -4.37 11.15
N LEU A 33 -14.44 -3.33 10.38
CA LEU A 33 -14.44 -1.98 10.88
C LEU A 33 -15.81 -1.63 11.48
N LYS A 34 -15.82 -1.29 12.78
CA LYS A 34 -17.02 -0.93 13.51
C LYS A 34 -17.59 0.42 13.08
N ASN A 35 -16.70 1.40 12.90
CA ASN A 35 -17.04 2.71 12.39
C ASN A 35 -16.77 2.76 10.88
N LYS A 36 -17.82 2.94 10.08
CA LYS A 36 -17.75 2.92 8.61
C LYS A 36 -17.50 4.32 8.01
N LYS A 37 -16.80 5.21 8.72
CA LYS A 37 -16.43 6.52 8.19
C LYS A 37 -15.15 6.40 7.39
N TYR A 38 -15.15 6.91 6.18
CA TYR A 38 -13.97 7.11 5.36
C TYR A 38 -14.20 8.22 4.35
N GLU A 39 -13.13 8.80 3.85
CA GLU A 39 -13.12 9.80 2.80
C GLU A 39 -12.31 9.29 1.60
N SER A 40 -12.83 9.47 0.40
CA SER A 40 -12.02 9.29 -0.80
C SER A 40 -11.20 10.57 -1.03
N VAL A 41 -9.90 10.41 -1.14
CA VAL A 41 -8.94 11.51 -1.27
C VAL A 41 -8.06 11.29 -2.49
N THR A 42 -7.83 12.34 -3.26
CA THR A 42 -6.80 12.37 -4.30
C THR A 42 -5.60 13.14 -3.77
N ILE A 43 -4.46 12.46 -3.65
CA ILE A 43 -3.20 13.05 -3.24
C ILE A 43 -2.39 13.37 -4.49
N LYS A 44 -1.78 14.54 -4.54
CA LYS A 44 -0.96 14.99 -5.67
C LYS A 44 0.51 14.72 -5.37
N ASN A 45 1.12 13.80 -6.12
CA ASN A 45 2.55 13.77 -6.26
C ASN A 45 2.92 14.82 -7.33
N THR A 46 3.31 16.01 -6.86
CA THR A 46 3.56 17.16 -7.76
C THR A 46 4.88 17.05 -8.50
N GLU A 47 5.84 16.27 -7.99
CA GLU A 47 7.14 16.05 -8.64
C GLU A 47 6.96 15.32 -9.98
N ASP A 48 6.15 14.26 -9.98
CA ASP A 48 5.96 13.40 -11.15
C ASP A 48 4.61 13.66 -11.86
N GLY A 49 3.76 14.54 -11.34
CA GLY A 49 2.45 14.84 -11.90
C GLY A 49 1.43 13.68 -11.73
N ILE A 50 1.58 12.88 -10.68
CA ILE A 50 0.76 11.69 -10.41
C ILE A 50 -0.38 12.03 -9.45
N ASP A 51 -1.59 11.57 -9.78
CA ASP A 51 -2.75 11.57 -8.91
C ASP A 51 -2.85 10.21 -8.21
N ILE A 52 -2.72 10.22 -6.89
CA ILE A 52 -2.78 9.03 -6.03
C ILE A 52 -4.18 8.92 -5.45
N SER A 53 -4.90 7.88 -5.81
CA SER A 53 -6.22 7.58 -5.25
C SER A 53 -6.09 6.94 -3.88
N SER A 54 -6.77 7.49 -2.89
CA SER A 54 -6.60 7.10 -1.50
C SER A 54 -7.94 7.01 -0.77
N TRP A 55 -7.96 6.23 0.33
CA TRP A 55 -9.02 6.23 1.32
C TRP A 55 -8.46 6.63 2.68
N TRP A 56 -8.99 7.70 3.23
CA TRP A 56 -8.73 8.15 4.58
C TRP A 56 -9.80 7.60 5.53
N ILE A 57 -9.38 6.83 6.53
CA ILE A 57 -10.22 6.26 7.57
C ILE A 57 -9.79 6.90 8.89
N PRO A 58 -10.54 7.89 9.41
CA PRO A 58 -10.20 8.52 10.68
C PRO A 58 -10.47 7.57 11.85
N ALA A 59 -9.64 7.65 12.89
CA ALA A 59 -9.93 7.04 14.18
C ALA A 59 -11.14 7.70 14.84
N ASP A 60 -11.84 6.96 15.70
CA ASP A 60 -13.00 7.51 16.45
C ASP A 60 -12.55 8.53 17.50
N GLU A 61 -11.41 8.27 18.15
CA GLU A 61 -10.77 9.16 19.13
C GLU A 61 -9.29 9.29 18.77
N ASP A 62 -8.94 10.43 18.21
CA ASP A 62 -7.55 10.69 17.75
C ASP A 62 -6.82 11.59 18.74
N SER A 63 -6.48 11.08 19.92
CA SER A 63 -5.73 11.82 20.91
C SER A 63 -4.28 12.08 20.52
N GLU A 64 -3.66 11.21 19.72
CA GLU A 64 -2.23 11.31 19.37
C GLU A 64 -1.96 11.44 17.86
N LYS A 65 -3.00 11.51 17.05
CA LYS A 65 -2.91 11.58 15.58
C LYS A 65 -2.00 10.53 14.95
N ARG A 66 -1.93 9.32 15.55
CA ARG A 66 -1.15 8.22 14.98
C ARG A 66 -1.85 7.67 13.74
N THR A 67 -1.10 7.50 12.67
CA THR A 67 -1.63 7.12 11.37
C THR A 67 -0.78 6.03 10.74
N VAL A 68 -1.41 5.08 10.07
CA VAL A 68 -0.71 4.07 9.27
C VAL A 68 -1.10 4.22 7.80
N ILE A 69 -0.11 4.36 6.94
CA ILE A 69 -0.28 4.25 5.48
C ILE A 69 -0.25 2.78 5.11
N VAL A 70 -1.26 2.30 4.39
CA VAL A 70 -1.36 0.92 3.90
C VAL A 70 -1.07 0.90 2.41
N VAL A 71 -0.01 0.15 2.01
CA VAL A 71 0.53 0.10 0.66
C VAL A 71 0.44 -1.32 0.11
N HIS A 72 -0.23 -1.47 -1.02
CA HIS A 72 -0.44 -2.78 -1.68
C HIS A 72 0.81 -3.27 -2.43
N GLY A 73 0.83 -4.57 -2.76
CA GLY A 73 1.84 -5.18 -3.61
C GLY A 73 1.61 -4.99 -5.11
N ILE A 74 2.49 -5.58 -5.92
CA ILE A 74 2.38 -5.61 -7.39
C ILE A 74 1.06 -6.28 -7.77
N ASN A 75 0.40 -5.77 -8.81
CA ASN A 75 -0.91 -6.21 -9.30
C ASN A 75 -2.05 -6.07 -8.27
N GLY A 76 -1.81 -5.35 -7.17
CA GLY A 76 -2.79 -5.09 -6.13
C GLY A 76 -3.48 -3.73 -6.24
N SER A 77 -4.28 -3.43 -5.25
CA SER A 77 -4.83 -2.09 -4.98
C SER A 77 -5.29 -1.99 -3.54
N LYS A 78 -5.65 -0.79 -3.11
CA LYS A 78 -6.28 -0.55 -1.80
C LYS A 78 -7.60 -1.33 -1.60
N LYS A 79 -8.17 -1.91 -2.68
CA LYS A 79 -9.44 -2.68 -2.65
C LYS A 79 -9.25 -4.18 -2.42
N GLU A 80 -8.01 -4.66 -2.38
CA GLU A 80 -7.72 -6.08 -2.19
C GLU A 80 -7.89 -6.50 -0.72
N PHE A 81 -8.30 -7.75 -0.49
CA PHE A 81 -8.55 -8.24 0.86
C PHE A 81 -7.31 -8.20 1.75
N ASN A 82 -6.12 -8.45 1.19
CA ASN A 82 -4.84 -8.40 1.89
C ASN A 82 -4.42 -6.97 2.29
N GLN A 83 -5.13 -5.95 1.82
CA GLN A 83 -5.02 -4.56 2.28
C GLN A 83 -6.17 -4.21 3.23
N LEU A 84 -7.38 -4.67 2.92
CA LEU A 84 -8.58 -4.34 3.69
C LEU A 84 -8.54 -4.95 5.09
N ILE A 85 -8.05 -6.20 5.25
CA ILE A 85 -7.96 -6.86 6.55
C ILE A 85 -7.02 -6.09 7.50
N PRO A 86 -5.73 -5.87 7.18
CA PRO A 86 -4.87 -5.10 8.08
C PRO A 86 -5.36 -3.68 8.31
N ALA A 87 -5.89 -2.99 7.28
CA ALA A 87 -6.44 -1.66 7.44
C ALA A 87 -7.58 -1.62 8.48
N ASN A 88 -8.48 -2.61 8.45
CA ASN A 88 -9.57 -2.70 9.42
C ASN A 88 -9.09 -3.06 10.83
N ILE A 89 -8.10 -3.94 10.96
CA ILE A 89 -7.48 -4.27 12.25
C ILE A 89 -6.82 -3.02 12.85
N ILE A 90 -6.04 -2.28 12.06
CA ILE A 90 -5.36 -1.06 12.47
C ILE A 90 -6.38 0.00 12.89
N ALA A 91 -7.42 0.23 12.09
CA ALA A 91 -8.46 1.20 12.40
C ALA A 91 -9.25 0.83 13.65
N ASN A 92 -9.59 -0.46 13.84
CA ASN A 92 -10.25 -0.95 15.07
C ASN A 92 -9.36 -0.84 16.31
N SER A 93 -8.04 -0.72 16.13
CA SER A 93 -7.09 -0.45 17.22
C SER A 93 -6.98 1.03 17.59
N GLY A 94 -7.83 1.89 17.01
CA GLY A 94 -7.87 3.32 17.32
C GLY A 94 -6.82 4.17 16.60
N LEU A 95 -6.27 3.68 15.50
CA LEU A 95 -5.34 4.43 14.66
C LEU A 95 -6.03 4.93 13.40
N ASN A 96 -5.60 6.09 12.90
CA ASN A 96 -6.00 6.54 11.58
C ASN A 96 -5.36 5.65 10.51
N VAL A 97 -6.05 5.45 9.39
CA VAL A 97 -5.51 4.69 8.25
C VAL A 97 -5.64 5.50 6.96
N LEU A 98 -4.56 5.53 6.20
CA LEU A 98 -4.55 6.03 4.83
C LEU A 98 -4.20 4.88 3.88
N MET A 99 -5.17 4.39 3.13
CA MET A 99 -4.95 3.36 2.11
C MET A 99 -4.71 4.03 0.77
N ILE A 100 -3.64 3.67 0.07
CA ILE A 100 -3.29 4.28 -1.22
C ILE A 100 -3.23 3.24 -2.34
N ASP A 101 -3.55 3.65 -3.56
CA ASP A 101 -3.10 2.99 -4.77
C ASP A 101 -1.83 3.70 -5.26
N VAL A 102 -0.71 2.99 -5.43
CA VAL A 102 0.47 3.59 -6.05
C VAL A 102 0.26 3.77 -7.55
N ARG A 103 1.11 4.55 -8.22
CA ARG A 103 1.05 4.78 -9.67
C ARG A 103 0.86 3.47 -10.45
N ASN A 104 0.23 3.54 -11.60
CA ASN A 104 -0.07 2.42 -12.49
C ASN A 104 -1.01 1.34 -11.91
N HIS A 105 -1.52 1.52 -10.67
CA HIS A 105 -2.41 0.57 -10.01
C HIS A 105 -3.76 1.20 -9.65
N GLY A 106 -4.76 0.34 -9.47
CA GLY A 106 -6.08 0.71 -8.97
C GLY A 106 -6.71 1.90 -9.67
N GLU A 107 -7.01 2.95 -8.90
CA GLU A 107 -7.66 4.18 -9.37
C GLU A 107 -6.68 5.37 -9.51
N SER A 108 -5.39 5.17 -9.24
CA SER A 108 -4.35 6.19 -9.40
C SER A 108 -3.99 6.44 -10.87
N SER A 109 -3.23 7.50 -11.13
CA SER A 109 -2.69 7.80 -12.45
C SER A 109 -1.91 6.62 -13.03
N CYS A 110 -2.02 6.42 -14.33
CA CYS A 110 -1.35 5.35 -15.05
C CYS A 110 -0.56 5.94 -16.23
N PRO A 111 0.63 6.54 -15.95
CA PRO A 111 1.42 7.20 -16.99
C PRO A 111 1.96 6.24 -18.04
N ASP A 112 2.39 5.05 -17.66
CA ASP A 112 3.08 4.10 -18.55
C ASP A 112 2.66 2.63 -18.36
N GLY A 113 2.04 2.28 -17.22
CA GLY A 113 1.57 0.93 -16.94
C GLY A 113 2.65 -0.04 -16.46
N TRP A 114 3.83 0.45 -16.07
CA TRP A 114 4.92 -0.35 -15.54
C TRP A 114 4.97 -0.33 -14.01
N HIS A 115 5.59 -1.35 -13.43
CA HIS A 115 5.99 -1.39 -12.04
C HIS A 115 7.51 -1.39 -11.97
N PHE A 116 8.07 -0.41 -11.27
CA PHE A 116 9.52 -0.18 -11.22
C PHE A 116 10.19 -0.75 -9.98
N ALA A 117 9.64 -1.83 -9.42
CA ALA A 117 10.19 -2.51 -8.25
C ALA A 117 10.51 -1.56 -7.07
N GLY A 118 9.66 -0.57 -6.86
CA GLY A 118 9.80 0.42 -5.79
C GLY A 118 10.63 1.66 -6.13
N ILE A 119 11.36 1.66 -7.25
CA ILE A 119 12.27 2.77 -7.65
C ILE A 119 11.50 4.07 -7.91
N GLU A 120 10.27 3.99 -8.38
CA GLU A 120 9.39 5.13 -8.62
C GLU A 120 8.23 5.20 -7.61
N GLU A 121 7.74 4.04 -7.17
CA GLU A 121 6.57 3.94 -6.30
C GLU A 121 6.80 4.53 -4.90
N TRP A 122 8.05 4.60 -4.42
CA TRP A 122 8.37 5.22 -3.14
C TRP A 122 7.97 6.70 -3.09
N LYS A 123 8.02 7.40 -4.22
CA LYS A 123 7.62 8.82 -4.31
C LYS A 123 6.13 9.02 -4.07
N ASP A 124 5.31 8.02 -4.40
CA ASP A 124 3.86 8.07 -4.15
C ASP A 124 3.57 7.91 -2.65
N VAL A 125 4.34 7.03 -1.99
CA VAL A 125 4.27 6.88 -0.53
C VAL A 125 4.78 8.14 0.17
N ASP A 126 5.84 8.76 -0.35
CA ASP A 126 6.39 10.02 0.14
C ASP A 126 5.37 11.16 0.03
N ALA A 127 4.70 11.28 -1.12
CA ALA A 127 3.63 12.26 -1.30
C ALA A 127 2.44 12.03 -0.34
N ALA A 128 2.15 10.76 0.01
CA ALA A 128 1.15 10.43 1.00
C ALA A 128 1.57 10.88 2.41
N ILE A 129 2.85 10.76 2.76
CA ILE A 129 3.40 11.28 4.02
C ILE A 129 3.28 12.81 4.07
N GLU A 130 3.72 13.49 3.03
CA GLU A 130 3.59 14.96 2.93
C GLU A 130 2.13 15.41 3.07
N TYR A 131 1.21 14.69 2.43
CA TYR A 131 -0.23 14.97 2.59
C TYR A 131 -0.68 14.86 4.05
N LEU A 132 -0.25 13.83 4.77
CA LEU A 132 -0.59 13.65 6.18
C LEU A 132 0.00 14.76 7.06
N ILE A 133 1.23 15.19 6.78
CA ILE A 133 1.89 16.29 7.50
C ILE A 133 1.17 17.61 7.22
N ASP A 134 1.02 17.96 5.94
CA ASP A 134 0.57 19.29 5.53
C ASP A 134 -0.95 19.49 5.67
N LYS A 135 -1.76 18.48 5.35
CA LYS A 135 -3.22 18.60 5.29
C LYS A 135 -3.93 18.07 6.53
N LYS A 136 -3.35 17.05 7.18
CA LYS A 136 -3.93 16.45 8.39
C LYS A 136 -3.22 16.92 9.67
N GLY A 137 -2.05 17.58 9.56
CA GLY A 137 -1.29 18.07 10.70
C GLY A 137 -0.73 16.95 11.57
N ILE A 138 -0.34 15.83 10.95
CA ILE A 138 0.17 14.64 11.62
C ILE A 138 1.70 14.72 11.62
N PRO A 139 2.35 14.73 12.78
CA PRO A 139 3.82 14.73 12.85
C PRO A 139 4.39 13.45 12.21
N GLU A 140 5.50 13.55 11.46
CA GLU A 140 6.14 12.43 10.78
C GLU A 140 6.39 11.23 11.70
N ARG A 141 6.85 11.47 12.94
CA ARG A 141 7.07 10.43 13.96
C ARG A 141 5.81 9.65 14.37
N ASN A 142 4.63 10.18 14.04
CA ASN A 142 3.34 9.55 14.31
C ASN A 142 2.79 8.80 13.07
N ILE A 143 3.55 8.76 11.98
CA ILE A 143 3.20 8.06 10.75
C ILE A 143 3.95 6.73 10.71
N GLY A 144 3.20 5.63 10.58
CA GLY A 144 3.72 4.31 10.29
C GLY A 144 3.35 3.87 8.87
N ILE A 145 4.02 2.85 8.36
CA ILE A 145 3.72 2.25 7.06
C ILE A 145 3.52 0.75 7.26
N HIS A 146 2.41 0.22 6.73
CA HIS A 146 2.19 -1.20 6.52
C HIS A 146 2.20 -1.47 5.02
N ALA A 147 3.16 -2.23 4.55
CA ALA A 147 3.33 -2.51 3.14
C ALA A 147 3.37 -4.02 2.88
N VAL A 148 2.77 -4.44 1.77
CA VAL A 148 2.68 -5.85 1.37
C VAL A 148 3.50 -6.07 0.11
N SER A 149 4.35 -7.11 0.10
CA SER A 149 5.09 -7.58 -1.08
C SER A 149 5.82 -6.43 -1.80
N GLY A 150 5.49 -6.16 -3.07
CA GLY A 150 6.08 -5.08 -3.87
C GLY A 150 5.94 -3.68 -3.28
N GLY A 151 4.92 -3.40 -2.46
CA GLY A 151 4.82 -2.17 -1.69
C GLY A 151 5.96 -2.00 -0.68
N GLY A 152 6.51 -3.12 -0.18
CA GLY A 152 7.67 -3.13 0.69
C GLY A 152 8.94 -2.63 0.00
N LEU A 153 9.11 -2.89 -1.30
CA LEU A 153 10.26 -2.39 -2.08
C LEU A 153 10.28 -0.85 -2.08
N GLY A 154 9.16 -0.21 -2.40
CA GLY A 154 9.04 1.24 -2.33
C GLY A 154 9.36 1.79 -0.93
N THR A 155 8.92 1.09 0.10
CA THR A 155 9.19 1.46 1.50
C THR A 155 10.68 1.44 1.83
N PHE A 156 11.49 0.52 1.28
CA PHE A 156 12.94 0.53 1.49
C PHE A 156 13.63 1.75 0.92
N PHE A 157 13.25 2.17 -0.28
CA PHE A 157 13.79 3.41 -0.84
C PHE A 157 13.40 4.62 0.01
N LEU A 158 12.21 4.62 0.56
CA LEU A 158 11.69 5.68 1.42
C LEU A 158 12.45 5.79 2.75
N ILE A 159 12.71 4.68 3.44
CA ILE A 159 13.41 4.64 4.75
C ILE A 159 14.77 5.34 4.68
N LYS A 160 15.44 5.28 3.54
CA LYS A 160 16.72 5.96 3.35
C LYS A 160 16.61 7.49 3.52
N ASN A 161 15.45 8.05 3.11
CA ASN A 161 15.21 9.48 3.09
C ASN A 161 14.36 9.97 4.28
N ARG A 162 13.54 9.10 4.87
CA ARG A 162 12.59 9.40 5.97
C ARG A 162 12.97 8.61 7.22
N LYS A 163 13.77 9.23 8.11
CA LYS A 163 14.30 8.56 9.31
C LYS A 163 13.44 8.76 10.55
N ASP A 164 12.54 9.71 10.52
CA ASP A 164 11.71 10.08 11.67
C ASP A 164 10.34 9.38 11.68
N LEU A 165 10.06 8.51 10.71
CA LEU A 165 8.83 7.73 10.68
C LEU A 165 8.71 6.80 11.89
N GLY A 166 7.49 6.70 12.44
CA GLY A 166 7.22 6.02 13.70
C GLY A 166 7.39 4.51 13.66
N ALA A 167 7.01 3.86 12.57
CA ALA A 167 7.07 2.40 12.45
C ALA A 167 6.98 1.92 11.00
N PHE A 168 7.51 0.71 10.78
CA PHE A 168 7.37 -0.04 9.52
C PHE A 168 6.90 -1.46 9.81
N SER A 169 5.92 -1.93 9.04
CA SER A 169 5.44 -3.30 9.02
C SER A 169 5.46 -3.79 7.58
N LEU A 170 6.27 -4.80 7.30
CA LEU A 170 6.42 -5.35 5.97
C LEU A 170 5.90 -6.78 5.96
N ASP A 171 4.82 -7.02 5.24
CA ASP A 171 4.25 -8.33 5.02
C ASP A 171 4.77 -8.90 3.70
N SER A 172 5.47 -10.03 3.76
CA SER A 172 6.06 -10.69 2.58
C SER A 172 6.98 -9.75 1.77
N GLY A 173 7.74 -8.90 2.47
CA GLY A 173 8.64 -7.93 1.85
C GLY A 173 9.73 -8.61 1.04
N VAL A 174 10.03 -8.07 -0.14
CA VAL A 174 11.12 -8.52 -0.99
C VAL A 174 12.40 -7.84 -0.54
N PHE A 175 13.36 -8.60 -0.04
CA PHE A 175 14.64 -8.09 0.49
C PHE A 175 15.82 -8.37 -0.42
N ASP A 176 15.72 -9.41 -1.23
CA ASP A 176 16.76 -9.84 -2.17
C ASP A 176 16.12 -10.16 -3.52
N TRP A 177 16.11 -9.12 -4.37
CA TRP A 177 15.51 -9.22 -5.70
C TRP A 177 16.27 -10.17 -6.61
N ASP A 178 17.60 -10.18 -6.52
CA ASP A 178 18.45 -11.03 -7.34
C ASP A 178 18.15 -12.52 -7.08
N SER A 179 18.09 -12.91 -5.83
CA SER A 179 17.74 -14.29 -5.46
C SER A 179 16.36 -14.70 -5.92
N ILE A 180 15.37 -13.80 -5.85
CA ILE A 180 14.01 -14.09 -6.33
C ILE A 180 13.99 -14.30 -7.84
N VAL A 181 14.61 -13.40 -8.60
CA VAL A 181 14.64 -13.51 -10.06
C VAL A 181 15.42 -14.76 -10.51
N GLN A 182 16.55 -15.06 -9.88
CA GLN A 182 17.29 -16.28 -10.16
C GLN A 182 16.44 -17.54 -9.89
N HIS A 183 15.76 -17.58 -8.76
CA HIS A 183 14.89 -18.71 -8.42
C HIS A 183 13.75 -18.90 -9.43
N GLU A 184 13.09 -17.81 -9.85
CA GLU A 184 12.02 -17.85 -10.85
C GLU A 184 12.53 -18.32 -12.21
N LEU A 185 13.70 -17.85 -12.65
CA LEU A 185 14.31 -18.32 -13.89
C LEU A 185 14.59 -19.81 -13.83
N GLU A 186 15.20 -20.30 -12.75
CA GLU A 186 15.49 -21.72 -12.54
C GLU A 186 14.22 -22.57 -12.48
N TYR A 187 13.18 -22.10 -11.82
CA TYR A 187 11.88 -22.76 -11.79
C TYR A 187 11.28 -22.95 -13.18
N HIS A 188 11.49 -21.98 -14.08
CA HIS A 188 11.06 -22.04 -15.48
C HIS A 188 12.09 -22.70 -16.43
N GLY A 189 13.14 -23.33 -15.88
CA GLY A 189 14.15 -24.04 -16.66
C GLY A 189 15.18 -23.15 -17.35
N VAL A 190 15.25 -21.87 -16.97
CA VAL A 190 16.27 -20.94 -17.45
C VAL A 190 17.39 -20.87 -16.39
N PRO A 191 18.69 -21.05 -16.77
CA PRO A 191 19.77 -20.95 -15.81
C PRO A 191 19.77 -19.61 -15.08
N GLY A 192 19.76 -19.62 -13.74
CA GLY A 192 19.63 -18.41 -12.91
C GLY A 192 20.73 -17.36 -13.16
N PHE A 193 21.92 -17.78 -13.58
CA PHE A 193 23.01 -16.85 -13.91
C PHE A 193 22.70 -15.95 -15.11
N THR A 194 21.71 -16.28 -15.94
CA THR A 194 21.32 -15.46 -17.10
C THR A 194 20.77 -14.10 -16.70
N TRP A 195 20.29 -13.94 -15.45
CA TRP A 195 19.87 -12.67 -14.89
C TRP A 195 20.99 -11.62 -14.90
N GLN A 196 22.24 -12.04 -14.71
CA GLN A 196 23.41 -11.13 -14.69
C GLN A 196 23.83 -10.66 -16.09
N LEU A 197 23.19 -11.19 -17.14
CA LEU A 197 23.47 -10.86 -18.52
C LEU A 197 22.44 -9.91 -19.15
N ALA A 198 21.38 -9.56 -18.42
CA ALA A 198 20.31 -8.67 -18.83
C ALA A 198 20.46 -7.26 -18.24
#